data_11011d70e98f4c1b78eb0472b76d841f
#
_entry.id   11011d70e98f4c1b78eb0472b76d841f
#
_cell.length_a   1.000
_cell.length_b   1.000
_cell.length_c   1.000
_cell.angle_alpha   90.00
_cell.angle_beta   90.00
_cell.angle_gamma   90.00
#
_symmetry.space_group_name_H-M   'P 1'
#
loop_
_entity.id
_entity.type
_entity.pdbx_description
1 polymer ?
#
loop_
_entity_poly.entity_id
_entity_poly.type
_entity_poly.pdbx_seq_one_letter_code
_entity_poly.pdbx_strand_id
1 'polypeptide(L)'
;MIPDNQDLALGIDPGSSFEGWSIVGAKDTVLNGMSETPKHVKKAVEQRRVMRRARRSRNCWRRPARFQNRLRNKKTLPPSTFARWNAKIRIFDQLSKIIPISKVAVEDVAARTKKGKNIKWNIRFSPIEQGKMWFYEQIRNKGLKLVIYKGTETKGYRDFYQLNKSEDKGERSFSSHAVDSWVLAATLVGALEPTERRLYYWIPIRLHRRQLHVLQPDKGGIRKAYGSTRSMQFSRGTLVKDKSNNFQYIGGTSKDRISLHDLKSGKRTTQLAKPTELKVLTRIAFRTEFIKTSRGEQREAIPLTAKAVSFLALGL
;
A
#
# COMPACT_ATOMS: atom_id res chain seq x y z
N MET A 1 -35.19 -4.25 4.97
CA MET A 1 -34.09 -4.11 5.92
C MET A 1 -33.52 -2.71 5.76
N ILE A 2 -33.63 -1.86 6.76
CA ILE A 2 -33.01 -0.52 6.74
C ILE A 2 -31.51 -0.75 6.84
N PRO A 3 -30.67 -0.25 5.90
CA PRO A 3 -29.24 -0.41 6.00
C PRO A 3 -28.75 0.28 7.28
N ASP A 4 -27.99 -0.47 8.08
CA ASP A 4 -27.34 0.06 9.30
C ASP A 4 -26.21 1.01 8.85
N ASN A 5 -26.53 2.30 8.76
CA ASN A 5 -25.60 3.35 8.33
C ASN A 5 -24.67 3.73 9.50
N GLN A 6 -23.81 2.80 9.95
CA GLN A 6 -22.79 3.20 10.91
C GLN A 6 -21.64 3.96 10.20
N ASP A 7 -21.14 4.96 10.90
CA ASP A 7 -19.91 5.65 10.53
C ASP A 7 -18.73 4.68 10.60
N LEU A 8 -18.05 4.50 9.46
CA LEU A 8 -16.87 3.65 9.38
C LEU A 8 -15.59 4.49 9.29
N ALA A 9 -14.68 4.29 10.23
CA ALA A 9 -13.36 4.91 10.21
C ALA A 9 -12.29 3.95 9.69
N LEU A 10 -11.39 4.46 8.87
CA LEU A 10 -10.19 3.77 8.45
C LEU A 10 -8.98 4.31 9.21
N GLY A 11 -8.31 3.46 9.97
CA GLY A 11 -7.02 3.74 10.58
C GLY A 11 -5.87 3.22 9.73
N ILE A 12 -4.79 4.01 9.65
CA ILE A 12 -3.60 3.67 8.88
C ILE A 12 -2.36 3.93 9.74
N ASP A 13 -1.55 2.88 9.94
CA ASP A 13 -0.20 2.97 10.51
C ASP A 13 0.84 2.81 9.40
N PRO A 14 1.45 3.91 8.89
CA PRO A 14 2.39 3.87 7.80
C PRO A 14 3.77 3.37 8.22
N GLY A 15 4.09 2.12 7.97
CA GLY A 15 5.40 1.54 8.26
C GLY A 15 6.41 1.61 7.11
N SER A 16 7.66 1.21 7.40
CA SER A 16 8.76 1.18 6.41
C SER A 16 8.73 -0.06 5.51
N SER A 17 8.38 -1.22 6.05
CA SER A 17 8.31 -2.52 5.36
C SER A 17 6.89 -3.05 5.29
N PHE A 18 6.15 -2.88 6.36
CA PHE A 18 4.75 -3.24 6.49
C PHE A 18 3.96 -2.03 6.98
N GLU A 19 2.69 -2.01 6.70
CA GLU A 19 1.75 -0.95 7.06
C GLU A 19 0.50 -1.58 7.62
N GLY A 20 -0.02 -1.03 8.71
CA GLY A 20 -1.26 -1.47 9.35
C GLY A 20 -2.48 -0.73 8.80
N TRP A 21 -3.59 -1.44 8.70
CA TRP A 21 -4.86 -0.95 8.21
C TRP A 21 -5.99 -1.54 9.02
N SER A 22 -6.92 -0.73 9.49
CA SER A 22 -8.12 -1.24 10.15
C SER A 22 -9.33 -0.40 9.79
N ILE A 23 -10.44 -1.04 9.49
CA ILE A 23 -11.74 -0.40 9.30
C ILE A 23 -12.62 -0.78 10.46
N VAL A 24 -13.09 0.21 11.19
CA VAL A 24 -13.81 0.06 12.45
C VAL A 24 -15.08 0.89 12.40
N GLY A 25 -16.18 0.29 12.82
CA GLY A 25 -17.42 0.96 13.16
C GLY A 25 -17.57 1.06 14.68
N ALA A 26 -18.59 1.76 15.15
CA ALA A 26 -18.82 1.93 16.59
C ALA A 26 -19.03 0.60 17.33
N LYS A 27 -19.65 -0.38 16.69
CA LYS A 27 -19.95 -1.69 17.28
C LYS A 27 -18.98 -2.80 16.87
N ASP A 28 -18.49 -2.74 15.63
CA ASP A 28 -17.79 -3.86 15.03
C ASP A 28 -16.48 -3.45 14.33
N THR A 29 -15.49 -4.33 14.40
CA THR A 29 -14.31 -4.28 13.55
C THR A 29 -14.63 -4.95 12.21
N VAL A 30 -14.73 -4.15 11.15
CA VAL A 30 -15.07 -4.66 9.81
C VAL A 30 -13.91 -5.40 9.17
N LEU A 31 -12.69 -4.88 9.35
CA LEU A 31 -11.51 -5.45 8.68
C LEU A 31 -10.22 -4.99 9.36
N ASN A 32 -9.28 -5.94 9.54
CA ASN A 32 -7.89 -5.63 9.82
C ASN A 32 -7.00 -6.13 8.69
N GLY A 33 -6.01 -5.35 8.35
CA GLY A 33 -5.10 -5.67 7.27
C GLY A 33 -3.67 -5.20 7.52
N MET A 34 -2.74 -5.89 6.91
CA MET A 34 -1.37 -5.41 6.76
C MET A 34 -0.98 -5.41 5.30
N SER A 35 -0.17 -4.45 4.88
CA SER A 35 0.33 -4.39 3.51
C SER A 35 1.84 -4.32 3.44
N GLU A 36 2.44 -4.96 2.44
CA GLU A 36 3.86 -4.75 2.14
C GLU A 36 4.09 -3.45 1.38
N THR A 37 5.13 -2.73 1.74
CA THR A 37 5.60 -1.62 0.91
C THR A 37 6.26 -2.13 -0.38
N PRO A 38 6.16 -1.41 -1.53
CA PRO A 38 6.75 -1.84 -2.80
C PRO A 38 8.28 -1.91 -2.77
N LYS A 39 8.85 -3.07 -2.51
CA LYS A 39 10.31 -3.30 -2.40
C LYS A 39 11.05 -3.19 -3.75
N HIS A 40 10.37 -3.49 -4.87
CA HIS A 40 10.98 -3.48 -6.21
C HIS A 40 11.46 -2.10 -6.67
N VAL A 41 10.95 -1.03 -6.07
CA VAL A 41 11.28 0.34 -6.47
C VAL A 41 12.74 0.68 -6.19
N LYS A 42 13.27 0.28 -5.03
CA LYS A 42 14.68 0.49 -4.68
C LYS A 42 15.62 -0.18 -5.68
N LYS A 43 15.38 -1.45 -6.00
CA LYS A 43 16.16 -2.21 -7.00
C LYS A 43 16.08 -1.56 -8.39
N ALA A 44 14.89 -1.13 -8.83
CA ALA A 44 14.71 -0.48 -10.12
C ALA A 44 15.41 0.89 -10.22
N VAL A 45 15.51 1.64 -9.14
CA VAL A 45 16.27 2.90 -9.08
C VAL A 45 17.76 2.62 -9.18
N GLU A 46 18.27 1.65 -8.44
CA GLU A 46 19.68 1.27 -8.47
C GLU A 46 20.11 0.74 -9.85
N GLN A 47 19.37 -0.17 -10.44
CA GLN A 47 19.62 -0.64 -11.81
C GLN A 47 19.70 0.53 -12.82
N ARG A 48 18.80 1.50 -12.73
CA ARG A 48 18.83 2.69 -13.58
C ARG A 48 20.08 3.56 -13.34
N ARG A 49 20.55 3.62 -12.10
CA ARG A 49 21.77 4.33 -11.74
C ARG A 49 23.00 3.64 -12.34
N VAL A 50 23.12 2.33 -12.17
CA VAL A 50 24.19 1.52 -12.74
C VAL A 50 24.24 1.64 -14.26
N MET A 51 23.10 1.50 -14.94
CA MET A 51 23.03 1.62 -16.39
C MET A 51 23.41 3.04 -16.89
N ARG A 52 23.03 4.08 -16.16
CA ARG A 52 23.45 5.45 -16.51
C ARG A 52 24.96 5.64 -16.34
N ARG A 53 25.57 5.05 -15.30
CA ARG A 53 27.02 5.06 -15.10
C ARG A 53 27.72 4.32 -16.23
N ALA A 54 27.30 3.10 -16.54
CA ALA A 54 27.85 2.31 -17.64
C ALA A 54 27.75 3.02 -19.00
N ARG A 55 26.67 3.74 -19.26
CA ARG A 55 26.57 4.57 -20.47
C ARG A 55 27.57 5.72 -20.48
N ARG A 56 27.84 6.33 -19.34
CA ARG A 56 28.77 7.48 -19.23
C ARG A 56 30.22 7.05 -19.35
N SER A 57 30.56 5.82 -18.99
CA SER A 57 31.93 5.31 -19.11
C SER A 57 32.33 4.89 -20.52
N ARG A 58 31.37 4.73 -21.44
CA ARG A 58 31.67 4.38 -22.83
C ARG A 58 32.20 5.59 -23.58
N ASN A 59 33.28 5.40 -24.32
CA ASN A 59 33.85 6.41 -25.20
C ASN A 59 33.07 6.46 -26.53
N CYS A 60 31.91 7.09 -26.53
CA CYS A 60 31.07 7.28 -27.71
C CYS A 60 30.40 8.65 -27.67
N TRP A 61 30.04 9.19 -28.85
CA TRP A 61 29.33 10.45 -28.94
C TRP A 61 28.02 10.44 -28.18
N ARG A 62 27.71 11.52 -27.50
CA ARG A 62 26.50 11.69 -26.71
C ARG A 62 25.92 13.07 -26.78
N ARG A 63 24.61 13.13 -26.56
CA ARG A 63 23.99 14.41 -26.28
C ARG A 63 24.62 15.09 -25.09
N PRO A 64 24.82 16.41 -25.12
CA PRO A 64 25.26 17.16 -23.95
C PRO A 64 24.33 16.88 -22.74
N ALA A 65 24.89 16.94 -21.55
CA ALA A 65 24.13 16.70 -20.33
C ALA A 65 23.04 17.77 -20.15
N ARG A 66 21.79 17.34 -20.09
CA ARG A 66 20.64 18.23 -19.93
C ARG A 66 20.32 18.44 -18.45
N PHE A 67 21.17 19.10 -17.71
CA PHE A 67 20.96 19.31 -16.27
C PHE A 67 19.75 20.17 -16.00
N GLN A 68 19.49 21.19 -16.81
CA GLN A 68 18.40 22.13 -16.64
C GLN A 68 17.02 21.59 -17.03
N ASN A 69 16.95 20.57 -17.90
CA ASN A 69 15.69 19.93 -18.26
C ASN A 69 15.12 19.04 -17.14
N ARG A 70 15.71 19.05 -15.95
CA ARG A 70 15.22 18.35 -14.76
C ARG A 70 14.50 19.27 -13.79
N LEU A 71 14.21 20.49 -14.18
CA LEU A 71 13.28 21.34 -13.45
C LEU A 71 11.94 20.63 -13.40
N ARG A 72 11.73 19.89 -12.33
CA ARG A 72 10.44 19.28 -12.04
C ARG A 72 9.51 20.39 -11.60
N ASN A 73 8.27 20.35 -12.07
CA ASN A 73 7.21 21.07 -11.40
C ASN A 73 7.35 20.82 -9.90
N LYS A 74 7.38 21.89 -9.11
CA LYS A 74 7.58 21.85 -7.64
C LYS A 74 6.64 20.87 -6.91
N LYS A 75 5.56 20.43 -7.58
CA LYS A 75 4.55 19.50 -7.07
C LYS A 75 4.80 18.00 -7.39
N THR A 76 5.85 17.64 -8.13
CA THR A 76 6.07 16.23 -8.49
C THR A 76 6.99 15.51 -7.51
N LEU A 77 6.48 14.47 -6.88
CA LEU A 77 7.25 13.58 -6.02
C LEU A 77 8.33 12.80 -6.79
N PRO A 78 9.48 12.51 -6.17
CA PRO A 78 10.43 11.55 -6.72
C PRO A 78 9.73 10.22 -7.04
N PRO A 79 10.06 9.55 -8.17
CA PRO A 79 9.34 8.34 -8.59
C PRO A 79 9.28 7.21 -7.55
N SER A 80 10.33 7.07 -6.72
CA SER A 80 10.37 6.08 -5.66
C SER A 80 9.44 6.43 -4.49
N THR A 81 9.41 7.70 -4.12
CA THR A 81 8.49 8.23 -3.10
C THR A 81 7.05 8.10 -3.56
N PHE A 82 6.78 8.58 -4.79
CA PHE A 82 5.45 8.46 -5.39
C PHE A 82 4.97 6.99 -5.42
N ALA A 83 5.83 6.04 -5.84
CA ALA A 83 5.42 4.64 -5.92
C ALA A 83 5.00 4.05 -4.57
N ARG A 84 5.67 4.42 -3.49
CA ARG A 84 5.34 3.96 -2.13
C ARG A 84 4.02 4.56 -1.63
N TRP A 85 3.88 5.87 -1.72
CA TRP A 85 2.67 6.54 -1.24
C TRP A 85 1.45 6.26 -2.11
N ASN A 86 1.64 6.14 -3.42
CA ASN A 86 0.58 5.77 -4.34
C ASN A 86 0.12 4.30 -4.16
N ALA A 87 0.96 3.42 -3.60
CA ALA A 87 0.52 2.08 -3.21
C ALA A 87 -0.54 2.14 -2.10
N LYS A 88 -0.37 3.04 -1.12
CA LYS A 88 -1.37 3.30 -0.08
C LYS A 88 -2.69 3.80 -0.65
N ILE A 89 -2.63 4.79 -1.55
CA ILE A 89 -3.86 5.30 -2.22
C ILE A 89 -4.58 4.18 -2.98
N ARG A 90 -3.85 3.28 -3.63
CA ARG A 90 -4.47 2.16 -4.33
C ARG A 90 -5.17 1.16 -3.40
N ILE A 91 -4.61 0.90 -2.22
CA ILE A 91 -5.27 0.08 -1.21
C ILE A 91 -6.53 0.78 -0.74
N PHE A 92 -6.42 2.05 -0.37
CA PHE A 92 -7.54 2.89 0.01
C PHE A 92 -8.65 2.87 -1.06
N ASP A 93 -8.32 3.14 -2.32
CA ASP A 93 -9.28 3.16 -3.43
C ASP A 93 -10.00 1.82 -3.65
N GLN A 94 -9.34 0.70 -3.36
CA GLN A 94 -9.98 -0.60 -3.46
C GLN A 94 -10.90 -0.89 -2.29
N LEU A 95 -10.52 -0.51 -1.07
CA LEU A 95 -11.36 -0.65 0.12
C LEU A 95 -12.60 0.24 0.02
N SER A 96 -12.45 1.48 -0.39
CA SER A 96 -13.56 2.45 -0.53
C SER A 96 -14.58 2.08 -1.60
N LYS A 97 -14.25 1.18 -2.53
CA LYS A 97 -15.22 0.66 -3.50
C LYS A 97 -16.19 -0.36 -2.90
N ILE A 98 -15.81 -0.99 -1.82
CA ILE A 98 -16.54 -2.09 -1.20
C ILE A 98 -17.14 -1.64 0.12
N ILE A 99 -16.43 -0.77 0.84
CA ILE A 99 -16.75 -0.35 2.20
C ILE A 99 -16.94 1.17 2.23
N PRO A 100 -18.07 1.70 2.71
CA PRO A 100 -18.36 3.14 2.77
C PRO A 100 -17.57 3.81 3.91
N ILE A 101 -16.31 4.12 3.68
CA ILE A 101 -15.42 4.78 4.64
C ILE A 101 -15.80 6.26 4.72
N SER A 102 -16.12 6.77 5.91
CA SER A 102 -16.49 8.17 6.17
C SER A 102 -15.37 9.02 6.76
N LYS A 103 -14.47 8.40 7.54
CA LYS A 103 -13.39 9.08 8.26
C LYS A 103 -12.08 8.31 8.09
N VAL A 104 -10.96 9.05 8.10
CA VAL A 104 -9.62 8.45 8.00
C VAL A 104 -8.73 8.98 9.11
N ALA A 105 -8.11 8.08 9.87
CA ALA A 105 -7.08 8.38 10.85
C ALA A 105 -5.72 7.88 10.36
N VAL A 106 -4.67 8.68 10.49
CA VAL A 106 -3.33 8.29 10.04
C VAL A 106 -2.32 8.64 11.12
N GLU A 107 -1.41 7.71 11.43
CA GLU A 107 -0.27 8.02 12.29
C GLU A 107 0.74 8.89 11.53
N ASP A 108 1.20 9.97 12.20
CA ASP A 108 2.17 10.89 11.64
C ASP A 108 3.59 10.34 11.76
N VAL A 109 4.12 9.88 10.65
CA VAL A 109 5.51 9.41 10.56
C VAL A 109 6.44 10.59 10.45
N ALA A 110 7.21 10.86 11.51
CA ALA A 110 8.20 11.92 11.51
C ALA A 110 9.47 11.53 10.77
N ALA A 111 9.95 12.40 9.89
CA ALA A 111 11.23 12.21 9.23
C ALA A 111 12.38 12.44 10.23
N ARG A 112 13.24 11.43 10.41
CA ARG A 112 14.48 11.56 11.19
C ARG A 112 15.59 12.07 10.28
N THR A 113 16.13 13.26 10.59
CA THR A 113 17.28 13.84 9.89
C THR A 113 18.47 13.96 10.84
N LYS A 114 19.69 14.03 10.28
CA LYS A 114 20.90 14.25 11.10
C LYS A 114 20.77 15.57 11.87
N LYS A 115 21.21 15.57 13.14
CA LYS A 115 21.32 16.78 13.94
C LYS A 115 22.28 17.76 13.27
N GLY A 116 21.98 19.06 13.27
CA GLY A 116 22.82 20.10 12.67
C GLY A 116 22.03 21.37 12.31
N LYS A 117 22.71 22.35 11.74
CA LYS A 117 22.11 23.56 11.20
C LYS A 117 21.06 23.17 10.13
N ASN A 118 19.90 23.83 10.09
CA ASN A 118 18.82 23.61 9.11
C ASN A 118 18.01 22.29 9.27
N ILE A 119 17.87 21.73 10.46
CA ILE A 119 17.06 20.52 10.72
C ILE A 119 15.64 20.65 10.16
N LYS A 120 14.94 21.78 10.40
CA LYS A 120 13.57 22.02 9.90
C LYS A 120 13.48 22.00 8.36
N TRP A 121 14.48 22.56 7.68
CA TRP A 121 14.59 22.54 6.24
C TRP A 121 14.77 21.11 5.71
N ASN A 122 15.69 20.34 6.27
CA ASN A 122 15.97 18.96 5.91
C ASN A 122 14.75 18.05 6.09
N ILE A 123 13.96 18.26 7.16
CA ILE A 123 12.72 17.52 7.40
C ILE A 123 11.71 17.79 6.29
N ARG A 124 11.45 19.07 5.96
CA ARG A 124 10.45 19.45 4.95
C ARG A 124 10.76 18.91 3.55
N PHE A 125 12.02 18.77 3.19
CA PHE A 125 12.47 18.23 1.89
C PHE A 125 12.73 16.71 1.93
N SER A 126 12.53 16.07 3.06
CA SER A 126 12.68 14.61 3.12
C SER A 126 11.64 13.92 2.23
N PRO A 127 11.99 12.78 1.60
CA PRO A 127 11.03 11.99 0.82
C PRO A 127 9.82 11.51 1.64
N ILE A 128 10.00 11.34 2.94
CA ILE A 128 8.93 10.94 3.87
C ILE A 128 7.93 12.08 3.98
N GLU A 129 8.38 13.27 4.32
CA GLU A 129 7.50 14.43 4.52
C GLU A 129 6.78 14.83 3.23
N GLN A 130 7.51 14.91 2.12
CA GLN A 130 6.93 15.22 0.82
C GLN A 130 5.87 14.18 0.39
N GLY A 131 6.14 12.91 0.64
CA GLY A 131 5.21 11.84 0.32
C GLY A 131 3.98 11.83 1.21
N LYS A 132 4.17 12.10 2.50
CA LYS A 132 3.12 12.22 3.51
C LYS A 132 2.15 13.36 3.17
N MET A 133 2.67 14.55 2.90
CA MET A 133 1.85 15.71 2.53
C MET A 133 1.05 15.44 1.25
N TRP A 134 1.66 14.83 0.24
CA TRP A 134 0.95 14.42 -0.96
C TRP A 134 -0.17 13.42 -0.67
N PHE A 135 0.08 12.43 0.19
CA PHE A 135 -0.92 11.44 0.58
C PHE A 135 -2.11 12.07 1.29
N TYR A 136 -1.86 12.97 2.24
CA TYR A 136 -2.91 13.69 2.95
C TYR A 136 -3.76 14.55 2.02
N GLU A 137 -3.13 15.22 1.06
CA GLU A 137 -3.85 15.97 0.01
C GLU A 137 -4.77 15.06 -0.81
N GLN A 138 -4.28 13.86 -1.21
CA GLN A 138 -5.10 12.91 -1.96
C GLN A 138 -6.32 12.43 -1.17
N ILE A 139 -6.21 12.18 0.13
CA ILE A 139 -7.35 11.79 0.97
C ILE A 139 -8.34 12.95 1.12
N ARG A 140 -7.86 14.15 1.39
CA ARG A 140 -8.71 15.34 1.51
C ARG A 140 -9.48 15.65 0.22
N ASN A 141 -8.85 15.49 -0.93
CA ASN A 141 -9.46 15.69 -2.24
C ASN A 141 -10.60 14.70 -2.54
N LYS A 142 -10.72 13.62 -1.76
CA LYS A 142 -11.85 12.69 -1.82
C LYS A 142 -13.04 13.10 -0.93
N GLY A 143 -12.96 14.25 -0.28
CA GLY A 143 -14.03 14.77 0.59
C GLY A 143 -14.11 14.11 1.97
N LEU A 144 -13.08 13.34 2.37
CA LEU A 144 -13.09 12.60 3.64
C LEU A 144 -12.48 13.42 4.77
N LYS A 145 -13.04 13.25 5.98
CA LYS A 145 -12.46 13.79 7.20
C LYS A 145 -11.15 13.05 7.52
N LEU A 146 -10.02 13.75 7.45
CA LEU A 146 -8.69 13.21 7.78
C LEU A 146 -8.23 13.75 9.12
N VAL A 147 -7.95 12.84 10.06
CA VAL A 147 -7.34 13.13 11.36
C VAL A 147 -5.94 12.53 11.40
N ILE A 148 -5.00 13.29 11.93
CA ILE A 148 -3.57 12.92 11.96
C ILE A 148 -3.14 12.87 13.41
N TYR A 149 -2.64 11.71 13.85
CA TYR A 149 -2.20 11.48 15.21
C TYR A 149 -0.68 11.32 15.27
N LYS A 150 -0.06 11.83 16.31
CA LYS A 150 1.36 11.58 16.59
C LYS A 150 1.54 10.18 17.17
N GLY A 151 2.72 9.57 17.00
CA GLY A 151 3.01 8.26 17.56
C GLY A 151 2.88 8.18 19.10
N THR A 152 3.10 9.31 19.81
CA THR A 152 2.85 9.40 21.25
C THR A 152 1.37 9.32 21.60
N GLU A 153 0.51 9.92 20.81
CA GLU A 153 -0.95 9.86 20.97
C GLU A 153 -1.46 8.44 20.66
N THR A 154 -0.96 7.83 19.57
CA THR A 154 -1.27 6.42 19.23
C THR A 154 -0.90 5.49 20.37
N LYS A 155 0.28 5.69 20.99
CA LYS A 155 0.68 4.91 22.18
C LYS A 155 -0.28 5.12 23.35
N GLY A 156 -0.63 6.36 23.67
CA GLY A 156 -1.57 6.68 24.74
C GLY A 156 -2.94 6.04 24.54
N TYR A 157 -3.47 6.07 23.32
CA TYR A 157 -4.72 5.40 23.00
C TYR A 157 -4.59 3.87 23.08
N ARG A 158 -3.47 3.29 22.64
CA ARG A 158 -3.24 1.86 22.78
C ARG A 158 -3.21 1.42 24.25
N ASP A 159 -2.55 2.20 25.10
CA ASP A 159 -2.51 1.96 26.56
C ASP A 159 -3.91 2.11 27.17
N PHE A 160 -4.71 3.08 26.71
CA PHE A 160 -6.12 3.26 27.10
C PHE A 160 -6.98 2.04 26.76
N TYR A 161 -6.83 1.48 25.54
CA TYR A 161 -7.55 0.27 25.10
C TYR A 161 -6.94 -1.01 25.66
N GLN A 162 -5.88 -0.95 26.45
CA GLN A 162 -5.16 -2.10 27.03
C GLN A 162 -4.71 -3.11 25.98
N LEU A 163 -4.34 -2.64 24.77
CA LEU A 163 -3.91 -3.49 23.68
C LEU A 163 -2.38 -3.56 23.64
N ASN A 164 -1.85 -4.78 23.63
CA ASN A 164 -0.42 -5.02 23.52
C ASN A 164 0.01 -5.05 22.07
N LYS A 165 1.10 -4.34 21.75
CA LYS A 165 1.76 -4.42 20.43
C LYS A 165 2.93 -5.41 20.55
N SER A 166 2.96 -6.40 19.67
CA SER A 166 4.09 -7.33 19.58
C SER A 166 5.33 -6.62 19.04
N GLU A 167 6.48 -6.94 19.60
CA GLU A 167 7.79 -6.45 19.12
C GLU A 167 8.27 -7.22 17.89
N ASP A 168 7.79 -8.46 17.69
CA ASP A 168 8.13 -9.26 16.52
C ASP A 168 7.43 -8.74 15.25
N LYS A 169 8.18 -7.95 14.48
CA LYS A 169 7.72 -7.42 13.19
C LYS A 169 7.73 -8.45 12.07
N GLY A 170 8.27 -9.62 12.28
CA GLY A 170 8.26 -10.73 11.34
C GLY A 170 6.96 -11.52 11.40
N GLU A 171 6.29 -11.50 12.54
CA GLU A 171 5.02 -12.14 12.73
C GLU A 171 3.90 -11.44 11.94
N ARG A 172 3.02 -12.23 11.35
CA ARG A 172 1.85 -11.73 10.63
C ARG A 172 0.62 -11.86 11.50
N SER A 173 0.52 -10.98 12.50
CA SER A 173 -0.56 -10.99 13.49
C SER A 173 -1.21 -9.60 13.61
N PHE A 174 -2.38 -9.56 14.22
CA PHE A 174 -3.07 -8.32 14.57
C PHE A 174 -2.21 -7.49 15.52
N SER A 175 -1.66 -8.11 16.56
CA SER A 175 -0.81 -7.49 17.57
C SER A 175 0.47 -6.86 17.00
N SER A 176 1.04 -7.45 15.93
CA SER A 176 2.26 -6.92 15.31
C SER A 176 2.00 -5.75 14.34
N HIS A 177 0.88 -5.76 13.61
CA HIS A 177 0.72 -4.85 12.47
C HIS A 177 -0.57 -4.06 12.43
N ALA A 178 -1.65 -4.48 13.09
CA ALA A 178 -2.95 -3.83 12.97
C ALA A 178 -3.44 -3.14 14.26
N VAL A 179 -2.81 -3.34 15.39
CA VAL A 179 -3.21 -2.73 16.66
C VAL A 179 -3.25 -1.21 16.57
N ASP A 180 -2.17 -0.57 16.11
CA ASP A 180 -2.09 0.89 16.06
C ASP A 180 -3.11 1.46 15.07
N SER A 181 -3.27 0.85 13.89
CA SER A 181 -4.30 1.26 12.94
C SER A 181 -5.71 1.08 13.48
N TRP A 182 -5.96 0.00 14.24
CA TRP A 182 -7.24 -0.23 14.88
C TRP A 182 -7.55 0.85 15.92
N VAL A 183 -6.61 1.13 16.81
CA VAL A 183 -6.75 2.15 17.87
C VAL A 183 -7.07 3.52 17.27
N LEU A 184 -6.38 3.91 16.19
CA LEU A 184 -6.62 5.18 15.49
C LEU A 184 -8.04 5.26 14.90
N ALA A 185 -8.53 4.16 14.31
CA ALA A 185 -9.88 4.12 13.77
C ALA A 185 -10.93 4.12 14.89
N ALA A 186 -10.72 3.31 15.93
CA ALA A 186 -11.62 3.17 17.08
C ALA A 186 -11.85 4.51 17.77
N THR A 187 -10.81 5.32 17.95
CA THR A 187 -10.91 6.67 18.54
C THR A 187 -11.84 7.59 17.74
N LEU A 188 -11.95 7.43 16.42
CA LEU A 188 -12.83 8.27 15.59
C LEU A 188 -14.32 7.88 15.63
N VAL A 189 -14.60 6.63 15.96
CA VAL A 189 -15.98 6.08 15.97
C VAL A 189 -16.47 5.67 17.34
N GLY A 190 -15.62 5.73 18.37
CA GLY A 190 -15.97 5.36 19.74
C GLY A 190 -16.12 3.85 19.94
N ALA A 191 -15.44 3.02 19.15
CA ALA A 191 -15.43 1.58 19.38
C ALA A 191 -14.71 1.24 20.69
N LEU A 192 -15.19 0.22 21.41
CA LEU A 192 -14.68 -0.10 22.74
C LEU A 192 -13.57 -1.17 22.73
N GLU A 193 -13.72 -2.16 21.86
CA GLU A 193 -12.79 -3.28 21.75
C GLU A 193 -12.77 -3.87 20.34
N PRO A 194 -11.69 -4.55 19.93
CA PRO A 194 -11.63 -5.21 18.65
C PRO A 194 -12.48 -6.50 18.65
N THR A 195 -13.60 -6.47 17.94
CA THR A 195 -14.49 -7.65 17.78
C THR A 195 -13.92 -8.68 16.81
N GLU A 196 -12.98 -8.26 15.94
CA GLU A 196 -12.31 -9.13 14.99
C GLU A 196 -10.80 -8.85 15.00
N ARG A 197 -9.99 -9.91 15.11
CA ARG A 197 -8.53 -9.85 15.10
C ARG A 197 -7.91 -10.58 13.90
N ARG A 198 -8.72 -11.17 13.01
CA ARG A 198 -8.23 -11.78 11.77
C ARG A 198 -7.56 -10.75 10.88
N LEU A 199 -6.48 -11.14 10.20
CA LEU A 199 -5.65 -10.23 9.45
C LEU A 199 -5.64 -10.58 7.96
N TYR A 200 -5.93 -9.60 7.11
CA TYR A 200 -5.71 -9.68 5.68
C TYR A 200 -4.32 -9.16 5.34
N TYR A 201 -3.56 -9.96 4.61
CA TYR A 201 -2.22 -9.59 4.18
C TYR A 201 -2.22 -9.23 2.70
N TRP A 202 -1.86 -7.98 2.40
CA TRP A 202 -1.86 -7.44 1.05
C TRP A 202 -0.45 -7.32 0.50
N ILE A 203 -0.20 -7.98 -0.62
CA ILE A 203 1.09 -8.02 -1.31
C ILE A 203 0.96 -7.24 -2.61
N PRO A 204 1.62 -6.09 -2.77
CA PRO A 204 1.48 -5.24 -3.94
C PRO A 204 1.87 -5.96 -5.24
N ILE A 205 1.05 -5.84 -6.26
CA ILE A 205 1.37 -6.32 -7.60
C ILE A 205 2.18 -5.26 -8.33
N ARG A 206 3.30 -5.66 -8.92
CA ARG A 206 4.07 -4.79 -9.79
C ARG A 206 3.33 -4.55 -11.10
N LEU A 207 2.56 -3.46 -11.17
CA LEU A 207 1.69 -3.17 -12.31
C LEU A 207 2.43 -2.68 -13.57
N HIS A 208 3.68 -2.20 -13.45
CA HIS A 208 4.46 -1.70 -14.55
C HIS A 208 5.64 -2.61 -14.87
N ARG A 209 5.66 -3.11 -16.10
CA ARG A 209 6.85 -3.75 -16.67
C ARG A 209 7.61 -2.67 -17.44
N ARG A 210 8.74 -2.22 -16.93
CA ARG A 210 9.66 -1.43 -17.72
C ARG A 210 10.68 -2.37 -18.34
N GLN A 211 10.58 -2.62 -19.62
CA GLN A 211 11.70 -3.18 -20.36
C GLN A 211 12.72 -2.08 -20.61
N LEU A 212 13.95 -2.40 -20.28
CA LEU A 212 15.09 -1.62 -20.70
C LEU A 212 15.32 -1.97 -22.16
N HIS A 213 15.38 -0.97 -23.03
CA HIS A 213 15.85 -1.14 -24.39
C HIS A 213 17.33 -1.51 -24.31
N VAL A 214 17.63 -2.77 -24.54
CA VAL A 214 19.00 -3.24 -24.72
C VAL A 214 19.31 -3.02 -26.19
N LEU A 215 20.32 -2.19 -26.48
CA LEU A 215 20.94 -2.16 -27.79
C LEU A 215 21.43 -3.58 -28.10
N GLN A 216 20.96 -4.13 -29.21
CA GLN A 216 21.46 -5.40 -29.77
C GLN A 216 22.15 -5.08 -31.09
N PRO A 217 23.48 -4.76 -31.06
CA PRO A 217 24.24 -4.44 -32.26
C PRO A 217 24.13 -5.52 -33.32
N ASP A 218 24.19 -6.77 -32.87
CA ASP A 218 24.14 -7.98 -33.70
C ASP A 218 22.83 -8.14 -34.49
N LYS A 219 21.79 -7.39 -34.13
CA LYS A 219 20.47 -7.44 -34.76
C LYS A 219 20.00 -6.10 -35.33
N GLY A 220 20.93 -5.28 -35.79
CA GLY A 220 20.62 -4.00 -36.42
C GLY A 220 20.18 -2.88 -35.47
N GLY A 221 20.56 -2.94 -34.19
CA GLY A 221 20.55 -1.80 -33.29
C GLY A 221 19.37 -1.64 -32.35
N ILE A 222 18.28 -1.02 -32.72
CA ILE A 222 17.22 -0.63 -31.78
C ILE A 222 16.13 -1.70 -31.68
N ARG A 223 16.00 -2.31 -30.51
CA ARG A 223 14.83 -3.16 -30.23
C ARG A 223 13.54 -2.34 -30.37
N LYS A 224 12.55 -2.87 -31.09
CA LYS A 224 11.20 -2.31 -31.09
C LYS A 224 10.74 -2.07 -29.64
N ALA A 225 10.06 -0.97 -29.40
CA ALA A 225 9.47 -0.67 -28.09
C ALA A 225 8.60 -1.87 -27.67
N TYR A 226 9.02 -2.53 -26.61
CA TYR A 226 8.37 -3.75 -26.16
C TYR A 226 7.66 -3.48 -24.81
N GLY A 227 6.38 -3.78 -24.78
CA GLY A 227 5.58 -3.77 -23.57
C GLY A 227 5.00 -2.42 -23.23
N SER A 228 3.76 -2.24 -23.57
CA SER A 228 2.89 -1.26 -22.93
C SER A 228 2.43 -1.80 -21.56
N THR A 229 1.76 -0.94 -20.78
CA THR A 229 1.07 -1.34 -19.55
C THR A 229 -0.13 -2.27 -19.84
N ARG A 230 -0.52 -2.38 -21.11
CA ARG A 230 -1.59 -3.27 -21.58
C ARG A 230 -1.00 -4.31 -22.50
N SER A 231 -1.52 -5.51 -22.38
CA SER A 231 -1.20 -6.65 -23.20
C SER A 231 -2.50 -7.21 -23.79
N MET A 232 -2.66 -7.18 -25.10
CA MET A 232 -3.91 -7.57 -25.77
C MET A 232 -5.14 -6.90 -25.14
N GLN A 233 -5.05 -5.58 -24.91
CA GLN A 233 -6.05 -4.72 -24.24
C GLN A 233 -6.20 -4.94 -22.73
N PHE A 234 -5.66 -6.00 -22.16
CA PHE A 234 -5.70 -6.24 -20.71
C PHE A 234 -4.58 -5.55 -19.97
N SER A 235 -4.90 -4.96 -18.84
CA SER A 235 -3.90 -4.42 -17.92
C SER A 235 -3.31 -5.53 -17.06
N ARG A 236 -2.02 -5.43 -16.72
CA ARG A 236 -1.46 -6.29 -15.69
C ARG A 236 -2.21 -6.10 -14.37
N GLY A 237 -2.48 -7.20 -13.67
CA GLY A 237 -3.29 -7.21 -12.44
C GLY A 237 -4.81 -7.27 -12.71
N THR A 238 -5.25 -7.48 -13.96
CA THR A 238 -6.64 -7.80 -14.23
C THR A 238 -6.96 -9.17 -13.65
N LEU A 239 -7.91 -9.21 -12.73
CA LEU A 239 -8.44 -10.44 -12.14
C LEU A 239 -9.36 -11.11 -13.14
N VAL A 240 -9.14 -12.38 -13.38
CA VAL A 240 -9.92 -13.19 -14.31
C VAL A 240 -10.29 -14.53 -13.69
N LYS A 241 -11.36 -15.11 -14.21
CA LYS A 241 -11.77 -16.49 -13.97
C LYS A 241 -11.43 -17.28 -15.21
N ASP A 242 -10.69 -18.38 -15.06
CA ASP A 242 -10.33 -19.26 -16.16
C ASP A 242 -11.44 -20.29 -16.46
N LYS A 243 -11.27 -21.12 -17.48
CA LYS A 243 -12.22 -22.19 -17.84
C LYS A 243 -12.52 -23.17 -16.70
N SER A 244 -11.54 -23.40 -15.83
CA SER A 244 -11.67 -24.29 -14.67
C SER A 244 -12.22 -23.56 -13.44
N ASN A 245 -12.77 -22.36 -13.63
CA ASN A 245 -13.32 -21.51 -12.57
C ASN A 245 -12.30 -21.01 -11.53
N ASN A 246 -10.99 -21.12 -11.79
CA ASN A 246 -9.97 -20.61 -10.88
C ASN A 246 -9.81 -19.10 -11.02
N PHE A 247 -9.63 -18.42 -9.89
CA PHE A 247 -9.31 -16.99 -9.86
C PHE A 247 -7.81 -16.78 -10.04
N GLN A 248 -7.45 -16.06 -11.08
CA GLN A 248 -6.06 -15.75 -11.42
C GLN A 248 -5.95 -14.29 -11.87
N TYR A 249 -4.74 -13.75 -11.97
CA TYR A 249 -4.56 -12.42 -12.54
C TYR A 249 -3.63 -12.41 -13.75
N ILE A 250 -3.85 -11.47 -14.64
CA ILE A 250 -3.05 -11.32 -15.86
C ILE A 250 -1.70 -10.73 -15.51
N GLY A 251 -0.63 -11.44 -15.81
CA GLY A 251 0.75 -11.01 -15.59
C GLY A 251 1.37 -10.34 -16.83
N GLY A 252 0.95 -10.72 -18.03
CA GLY A 252 1.45 -10.23 -19.29
C GLY A 252 0.99 -11.08 -20.47
N THR A 253 1.60 -10.88 -21.63
CA THR A 253 1.33 -11.66 -22.83
C THR A 253 2.61 -12.21 -23.43
N SER A 254 2.48 -13.29 -24.16
CA SER A 254 3.51 -13.85 -25.04
C SER A 254 2.86 -14.19 -26.37
N LYS A 255 3.25 -13.50 -27.44
CA LYS A 255 2.57 -13.54 -28.74
C LYS A 255 1.07 -13.25 -28.58
N ASP A 256 0.21 -14.15 -28.99
CA ASP A 256 -1.26 -14.11 -28.94
C ASP A 256 -1.88 -14.76 -27.69
N ARG A 257 -1.06 -15.11 -26.71
CA ARG A 257 -1.47 -15.81 -25.50
C ARG A 257 -1.26 -14.95 -24.25
N ILE A 258 -2.08 -15.19 -23.25
CA ILE A 258 -2.06 -14.48 -21.98
C ILE A 258 -1.35 -15.32 -20.92
N SER A 259 -0.48 -14.66 -20.17
CA SER A 259 0.18 -15.24 -19.00
C SER A 259 -0.67 -15.01 -17.76
N LEU A 260 -1.10 -16.09 -17.12
CA LEU A 260 -1.86 -16.07 -15.87
C LEU A 260 -0.96 -16.35 -14.67
N HIS A 261 -1.32 -15.75 -13.56
CA HIS A 261 -0.60 -15.87 -12.30
C HIS A 261 -1.56 -16.20 -11.17
N ASP A 262 -1.13 -17.09 -10.30
CA ASP A 262 -1.86 -17.46 -9.10
C ASP A 262 -1.94 -16.30 -8.08
N LEU A 263 -3.09 -16.15 -7.44
CA LEU A 263 -3.34 -15.07 -6.47
C LEU A 263 -2.54 -15.24 -5.19
N LYS A 264 -2.34 -16.48 -4.72
CA LYS A 264 -1.64 -16.74 -3.46
C LYS A 264 -0.13 -16.58 -3.63
N SER A 265 0.46 -17.38 -4.49
CA SER A 265 1.91 -17.39 -4.70
C SER A 265 2.43 -16.25 -5.56
N GLY A 266 1.60 -15.68 -6.43
CA GLY A 266 1.99 -14.71 -7.46
C GLY A 266 2.87 -15.32 -8.55
N LYS A 267 3.08 -16.64 -8.53
CA LYS A 267 3.82 -17.35 -9.56
C LYS A 267 2.98 -17.53 -10.82
N ARG A 268 3.64 -17.67 -11.96
CA ARG A 268 2.99 -17.95 -13.21
C ARG A 268 2.44 -19.37 -13.22
N THR A 269 1.18 -19.52 -13.56
CA THR A 269 0.51 -20.82 -13.73
C THR A 269 0.57 -21.28 -15.18
N THR A 270 0.27 -20.38 -16.12
CA THR A 270 0.31 -20.68 -17.56
C THR A 270 0.72 -19.45 -18.38
N GLN A 271 1.22 -19.69 -19.59
CA GLN A 271 1.46 -18.67 -20.62
C GLN A 271 0.55 -18.85 -21.85
N LEU A 272 -0.29 -19.86 -21.84
CA LEU A 272 -0.99 -20.34 -23.03
C LEU A 272 -2.48 -20.02 -23.04
N ALA A 273 -2.98 -19.26 -22.07
CA ALA A 273 -4.39 -18.91 -21.99
C ALA A 273 -4.83 -18.06 -23.17
N LYS A 274 -5.96 -18.42 -23.79
CA LYS A 274 -6.59 -17.63 -24.86
C LYS A 274 -7.42 -16.51 -24.24
N PRO A 275 -7.47 -15.29 -24.82
CA PRO A 275 -8.32 -14.20 -24.32
C PRO A 275 -9.79 -14.58 -24.22
N THR A 276 -10.29 -15.37 -25.18
CA THR A 276 -11.68 -15.83 -25.27
C THR A 276 -12.09 -16.80 -24.15
N GLU A 277 -11.12 -17.39 -23.47
CA GLU A 277 -11.32 -18.37 -22.40
C GLU A 277 -11.38 -17.73 -21.01
N LEU A 278 -11.24 -16.41 -20.93
CA LEU A 278 -11.11 -15.68 -19.68
C LEU A 278 -12.31 -14.78 -19.43
N LYS A 279 -12.95 -14.98 -18.29
CA LYS A 279 -13.96 -14.04 -17.78
C LYS A 279 -13.27 -12.97 -16.96
N VAL A 280 -13.28 -11.74 -17.45
CA VAL A 280 -12.72 -10.58 -16.77
C VAL A 280 -13.64 -10.17 -15.62
N LEU A 281 -13.08 -9.95 -14.43
CA LEU A 281 -13.83 -9.54 -13.25
C LEU A 281 -13.53 -8.08 -12.87
N THR A 282 -12.30 -7.79 -12.47
CA THR A 282 -11.89 -6.45 -12.03
C THR A 282 -10.38 -6.30 -12.16
N ARG A 283 -9.87 -5.11 -11.83
CA ARG A 283 -8.42 -4.88 -11.75
C ARG A 283 -8.00 -4.77 -10.30
N ILE A 284 -7.02 -5.58 -9.89
CA ILE A 284 -6.45 -5.57 -8.54
C ILE A 284 -5.06 -4.91 -8.54
N ALA A 285 -4.73 -4.24 -7.45
CA ALA A 285 -3.42 -3.62 -7.22
C ALA A 285 -2.53 -4.48 -6.32
N PHE A 286 -3.11 -5.40 -5.57
CA PHE A 286 -2.43 -6.29 -4.63
C PHE A 286 -3.09 -7.68 -4.63
N ARG A 287 -2.32 -8.66 -4.20
CA ARG A 287 -2.81 -10.00 -3.85
C ARG A 287 -3.20 -9.99 -2.38
N THR A 288 -4.17 -10.79 -2.03
CA THR A 288 -4.62 -10.92 -0.63
C THR A 288 -4.37 -12.35 -0.15
N GLU A 289 -3.73 -12.47 1.01
CA GLU A 289 -3.68 -13.69 1.79
C GLU A 289 -4.48 -13.45 3.07
N PHE A 290 -5.19 -14.46 3.53
CA PHE A 290 -5.90 -14.42 4.79
C PHE A 290 -5.08 -15.13 5.85
N ILE A 291 -4.74 -14.43 6.91
CA ILE A 291 -3.96 -14.95 8.03
C ILE A 291 -4.95 -15.36 9.13
N LYS A 292 -4.99 -16.66 9.42
CA LYS A 292 -5.77 -17.15 10.56
C LYS A 292 -5.08 -16.73 11.85
N THR A 293 -5.83 -16.17 12.75
CA THR A 293 -5.35 -15.82 14.09
C THR A 293 -4.92 -17.08 14.83
N SER A 294 -3.79 -17.05 15.52
CA SER A 294 -3.39 -18.14 16.42
C SER A 294 -4.41 -18.31 17.55
N ARG A 295 -4.61 -19.54 18.01
CA ARG A 295 -5.60 -19.84 19.08
C ARG A 295 -5.41 -19.01 20.36
N GLY A 296 -4.20 -18.50 20.63
CA GLY A 296 -3.88 -17.64 21.78
C GLY A 296 -4.47 -16.24 21.69
N GLU A 297 -4.51 -15.60 20.50
CA GLU A 297 -5.04 -14.24 20.35
C GLU A 297 -6.57 -14.14 20.44
N GLN A 298 -7.28 -15.24 20.31
CA GLN A 298 -8.75 -15.28 20.42
C GLN A 298 -9.28 -15.20 21.86
N ARG A 299 -8.43 -15.36 22.88
CA ARG A 299 -8.87 -15.53 24.28
C ARG A 299 -8.66 -14.31 25.19
N GLU A 300 -8.03 -13.25 24.73
CA GLU A 300 -7.80 -12.04 25.55
C GLU A 300 -8.82 -10.94 25.24
N ALA A 301 -10.09 -11.18 25.43
CA ALA A 301 -11.04 -10.11 25.69
C ALA A 301 -10.92 -9.70 27.16
N ILE A 302 -10.12 -8.69 27.44
CA ILE A 302 -10.09 -8.09 28.78
C ILE A 302 -11.29 -7.14 28.87
N PRO A 303 -12.22 -7.33 29.82
CA PRO A 303 -13.37 -6.43 29.95
C PRO A 303 -12.90 -5.03 30.28
N LEU A 304 -13.39 -4.06 29.51
CA LEU A 304 -13.16 -2.63 29.77
C LEU A 304 -13.61 -2.27 31.19
N THR A 305 -12.72 -1.76 31.99
CA THR A 305 -13.06 -1.25 33.32
C THR A 305 -13.97 -0.02 33.19
N ALA A 306 -14.85 0.20 34.18
CA ALA A 306 -15.82 1.30 34.21
C ALA A 306 -15.22 2.70 33.97
N LYS A 307 -13.92 2.90 34.17
CA LYS A 307 -13.19 4.14 33.87
C LYS A 307 -13.12 4.46 32.35
N ALA A 308 -13.10 3.45 31.48
CA ALA A 308 -13.05 3.66 30.02
C ALA A 308 -14.36 4.25 29.49
N VAL A 309 -15.49 3.90 30.10
CA VAL A 309 -16.82 4.37 29.70
C VAL A 309 -17.02 5.84 30.03
N SER A 310 -16.48 6.32 31.16
CA SER A 310 -16.63 7.72 31.57
C SER A 310 -15.81 8.72 30.71
N PHE A 311 -14.69 8.30 30.15
CA PHE A 311 -13.84 9.16 29.29
C PHE A 311 -14.46 9.38 27.89
N LEU A 312 -15.13 8.35 27.34
CA LEU A 312 -15.84 8.47 26.05
C LEU A 312 -17.09 9.35 26.15
N ALA A 313 -17.70 9.44 27.34
CA ALA A 313 -18.85 10.31 27.60
C ALA A 313 -18.51 11.79 27.73
N LEU A 314 -17.23 12.14 27.96
CA LEU A 314 -16.77 13.52 28.16
C LEU A 314 -16.32 14.24 26.89
N GLY A 315 -16.37 13.58 25.72
CA GLY A 315 -16.21 14.24 24.41
C GLY A 315 -14.81 14.86 24.15
N LEU A 316 -13.75 14.35 24.78
CA LEU A 316 -12.35 14.77 24.57
C LEU A 316 -11.63 13.94 23.53
#